data_f6992d157649e6c63694421bfccb74e2
#
_entry.id   f6992d157649e6c63694421bfccb74e2
#
_cell.length_a   1.000
_cell.length_b   1.000
_cell.length_c   1.000
_cell.angle_alpha   90.00
_cell.angle_beta   90.00
_cell.angle_gamma   90.00
#
_symmetry.space_group_name_H-M   'P 1'
#
loop_
_entity.id
_entity.type
_entity.pdbx_description
1 polymer ?
#
loop_
_entity_poly.entity_id
_entity_poly.type
_entity_poly.pdbx_seq_one_letter_code
_entity_poly.pdbx_strand_id
1 'polypeptide(L)'
;MGKTKFCQGISDISDSYSAFIIDQWGVIHNGEKLYEGVLDCLEQLKSRNKHVIILSNSGKRAEENTERMRKLGVGPDLYNEIVTSGELTWKGLETQSDGFFQNIGEKCFLMSREGDTSIIDGLDHTEVVDDITEADFLLISGSDAPHKTMVDHYEPLLKKGIRKRLKAICANPDSRILFGNNSTFGPGMIARRYEDFGGVVQYIGKPHKPIFQYCIRQLQENSIYPGQTVMIGDTMAHDILGASAMNIDTCLVKNGLHFGSFRDCQSAYDVDKALNTLILQYHNARPTYLVDKLKWGKALPDRKHKKRAKTA
;
A
#
# COMPACT_ATOMS: atom_id res chain seq x y z
N MET A 1 3.92 24.12 6.36
CA MET A 1 4.44 22.79 5.99
C MET A 1 5.94 22.88 5.78
N GLY A 2 6.74 21.97 6.36
CA GLY A 2 8.20 21.96 6.23
C GLY A 2 8.66 21.61 4.80
N LYS A 3 9.94 21.87 4.50
CA LYS A 3 10.57 21.47 3.24
C LYS A 3 10.88 19.96 3.28
N THR A 4 10.66 19.22 2.19
CA THR A 4 11.07 17.80 2.06
C THR A 4 12.58 17.66 2.24
N LYS A 5 13.01 16.71 3.08
CA LYS A 5 14.43 16.40 3.28
C LYS A 5 14.87 15.33 2.30
N PHE A 6 15.97 15.57 1.59
CA PHE A 6 16.58 14.60 0.68
C PHE A 6 17.54 13.73 1.48
N CYS A 7 17.34 12.42 1.45
CA CYS A 7 18.12 11.44 2.19
C CYS A 7 18.90 10.52 1.24
N GLN A 8 20.08 10.08 1.68
CA GLN A 8 20.90 9.12 0.92
C GLN A 8 20.44 7.67 1.14
N GLY A 9 19.77 7.41 2.25
CA GLY A 9 19.20 6.12 2.62
C GLY A 9 18.39 6.21 3.90
N ILE A 10 17.86 5.06 4.33
CA ILE A 10 16.99 4.96 5.52
C ILE A 10 17.79 5.20 6.81
N SER A 11 19.11 4.99 6.80
CA SER A 11 19.97 5.35 7.93
C SER A 11 19.86 6.82 8.37
N ASP A 12 19.56 7.74 7.44
CA ASP A 12 19.47 9.16 7.73
C ASP A 12 18.24 9.52 8.58
N ILE A 13 17.26 8.63 8.64
CA ILE A 13 15.98 8.85 9.34
C ILE A 13 15.70 7.78 10.40
N SER A 14 16.43 6.67 10.41
CA SER A 14 16.12 5.49 11.24
C SER A 14 16.02 5.79 12.73
N ASP A 15 16.85 6.69 13.25
CA ASP A 15 16.88 7.03 14.67
C ASP A 15 15.67 7.88 15.10
N SER A 16 14.96 8.50 14.16
CA SER A 16 13.80 9.33 14.43
C SER A 16 12.50 8.52 14.61
N TYR A 17 12.49 7.25 14.18
CA TYR A 17 11.28 6.42 14.16
C TYR A 17 11.48 5.08 14.86
N SER A 18 10.42 4.62 15.52
CA SER A 18 10.33 3.28 16.12
C SER A 18 9.73 2.26 15.15
N ALA A 19 8.87 2.72 14.21
CA ALA A 19 8.22 1.86 13.23
C ALA A 19 8.34 2.37 11.80
N PHE A 20 8.37 1.41 10.88
CA PHE A 20 8.45 1.59 9.43
C PHE A 20 7.31 0.81 8.77
N ILE A 21 6.39 1.51 8.13
CA ILE A 21 5.41 0.92 7.23
C ILE A 21 6.01 1.03 5.84
N ILE A 22 6.18 -0.09 5.14
CA ILE A 22 6.92 -0.14 3.87
C ILE A 22 6.00 -0.72 2.80
N ASP A 23 5.82 0.02 1.69
CA ASP A 23 5.11 -0.52 0.53
C ASP A 23 5.87 -1.68 -0.10
N GLN A 24 5.15 -2.61 -0.69
CA GLN A 24 5.70 -3.83 -1.26
C GLN A 24 6.16 -3.64 -2.70
N TRP A 25 5.22 -3.32 -3.61
CA TRP A 25 5.48 -3.21 -5.04
C TRP A 25 6.07 -1.84 -5.39
N GLY A 26 7.16 -1.82 -6.17
CA GLY A 26 7.85 -0.55 -6.51
C GLY A 26 8.85 -0.09 -5.46
N VAL A 27 8.79 -0.63 -4.24
CA VAL A 27 9.69 -0.30 -3.12
C VAL A 27 10.59 -1.47 -2.75
N ILE A 28 10.01 -2.64 -2.47
CA ILE A 28 10.76 -3.84 -2.09
C ILE A 28 11.14 -4.64 -3.33
N HIS A 29 10.21 -4.84 -4.26
CA HIS A 29 10.39 -5.66 -5.47
C HIS A 29 9.57 -5.14 -6.65
N ASN A 30 9.91 -5.66 -7.85
CA ASN A 30 9.17 -5.40 -9.09
C ASN A 30 8.27 -6.57 -9.53
N GLY A 31 8.06 -7.55 -8.64
CA GLY A 31 7.32 -8.78 -8.91
C GLY A 31 8.20 -9.98 -9.27
N GLU A 32 9.37 -9.75 -9.86
CA GLU A 32 10.32 -10.79 -10.28
C GLU A 32 11.55 -10.88 -9.37
N LYS A 33 12.04 -9.75 -8.88
CA LYS A 33 13.24 -9.64 -8.05
C LYS A 33 13.16 -8.49 -7.07
N LEU A 34 13.93 -8.60 -5.99
CA LEU A 34 14.18 -7.50 -5.05
C LEU A 34 14.96 -6.37 -5.72
N TYR A 35 14.65 -5.13 -5.28
CA TYR A 35 15.54 -4.02 -5.60
C TYR A 35 16.84 -4.13 -4.78
N GLU A 36 17.93 -3.63 -5.36
CA GLU A 36 19.24 -3.63 -4.73
C GLU A 36 19.25 -2.82 -3.44
N GLY A 37 19.80 -3.39 -2.36
CA GLY A 37 19.92 -2.77 -1.04
C GLY A 37 18.75 -2.99 -0.12
N VAL A 38 17.64 -3.60 -0.59
CA VAL A 38 16.44 -3.86 0.22
C VAL A 38 16.73 -4.82 1.36
N LEU A 39 17.39 -5.95 1.07
CA LEU A 39 17.66 -6.97 2.08
C LEU A 39 18.53 -6.41 3.20
N ASP A 40 19.65 -5.76 2.87
CA ASP A 40 20.50 -5.07 3.85
C ASP A 40 19.69 -4.03 4.67
N CYS A 41 18.83 -3.26 4.02
CA CYS A 41 18.01 -2.27 4.72
C CYS A 41 17.07 -2.92 5.76
N LEU A 42 16.40 -4.01 5.42
CA LEU A 42 15.51 -4.73 6.34
C LEU A 42 16.31 -5.36 7.49
N GLU A 43 17.46 -5.97 7.22
CA GLU A 43 18.39 -6.51 8.23
C GLU A 43 18.88 -5.43 9.20
N GLN A 44 19.21 -4.23 8.69
CA GLN A 44 19.62 -3.10 9.51
C GLN A 44 18.49 -2.56 10.38
N LEU A 45 17.26 -2.49 9.87
CA LEU A 45 16.08 -2.12 10.66
C LEU A 45 15.84 -3.13 11.78
N LYS A 46 15.87 -4.43 11.47
CA LYS A 46 15.74 -5.52 12.44
C LYS A 46 16.81 -5.45 13.53
N SER A 47 18.08 -5.29 13.14
CA SER A 47 19.21 -5.23 14.10
C SER A 47 19.09 -4.06 15.09
N ARG A 48 18.30 -3.05 14.76
CA ARG A 48 18.00 -1.88 15.59
C ARG A 48 16.66 -1.97 16.30
N ASN A 49 16.04 -3.17 16.31
CA ASN A 49 14.75 -3.42 16.92
C ASN A 49 13.64 -2.47 16.40
N LYS A 50 13.70 -2.10 15.12
CA LYS A 50 12.63 -1.32 14.50
C LYS A 50 11.47 -2.22 14.14
N HIS A 51 10.25 -1.75 14.41
CA HIS A 51 9.03 -2.46 14.02
C HIS A 51 8.76 -2.23 12.54
N VAL A 52 8.64 -3.29 11.75
CA VAL A 52 8.45 -3.21 10.30
C VAL A 52 7.12 -3.86 9.92
N ILE A 53 6.24 -3.09 9.28
CA ILE A 53 5.02 -3.58 8.64
C ILE A 53 5.19 -3.43 7.13
N ILE A 54 5.03 -4.52 6.38
CA ILE A 54 4.92 -4.47 4.91
C ILE A 54 3.47 -4.25 4.55
N LEU A 55 3.16 -3.17 3.82
CA LEU A 55 1.81 -2.74 3.51
C LEU A 55 1.52 -2.82 2.01
N SER A 56 0.48 -3.57 1.60
CA SER A 56 0.18 -3.81 0.18
C SER A 56 -1.30 -3.63 -0.15
N ASN A 57 -1.57 -3.05 -1.34
CA ASN A 57 -2.92 -3.00 -1.92
C ASN A 57 -3.34 -4.32 -2.58
N SER A 58 -2.53 -5.38 -2.45
CA SER A 58 -2.87 -6.70 -2.98
C SER A 58 -4.24 -7.17 -2.48
N GLY A 59 -5.12 -7.57 -3.40
CA GLY A 59 -6.38 -8.24 -3.09
C GLY A 59 -6.21 -9.68 -2.56
N LYS A 60 -4.97 -10.19 -2.52
CA LYS A 60 -4.62 -11.51 -2.00
C LYS A 60 -4.42 -11.48 -0.48
N ARG A 61 -4.59 -12.65 0.16
CA ARG A 61 -4.35 -12.85 1.59
C ARG A 61 -2.88 -12.57 1.96
N ALA A 62 -2.64 -12.31 3.24
CA ALA A 62 -1.28 -12.06 3.76
C ALA A 62 -0.34 -13.26 3.57
N GLU A 63 -0.85 -14.48 3.67
CA GLU A 63 -0.08 -15.71 3.49
C GLU A 63 0.52 -15.82 2.08
N GLU A 64 -0.25 -15.56 1.03
CA GLU A 64 0.24 -15.58 -0.35
C GLU A 64 1.34 -14.51 -0.58
N ASN A 65 1.19 -13.35 0.04
CA ASN A 65 2.21 -12.30 -0.04
C ASN A 65 3.46 -12.66 0.77
N THR A 66 3.34 -13.32 1.92
CA THR A 66 4.46 -13.86 2.71
C THR A 66 5.24 -14.89 1.91
N GLU A 67 4.55 -15.83 1.26
CA GLU A 67 5.20 -16.82 0.41
C GLU A 67 5.91 -16.19 -0.80
N ARG A 68 5.33 -15.16 -1.40
CA ARG A 68 5.98 -14.37 -2.45
C ARG A 68 7.27 -13.71 -1.94
N MET A 69 7.21 -13.05 -0.78
CA MET A 69 8.37 -12.42 -0.16
C MET A 69 9.48 -13.43 0.12
N ARG A 70 9.11 -14.61 0.66
CA ARG A 70 10.05 -15.71 0.91
C ARG A 70 10.74 -16.20 -0.36
N LYS A 71 9.99 -16.38 -1.47
CA LYS A 71 10.54 -16.77 -2.77
C LYS A 71 11.51 -15.73 -3.34
N LEU A 72 11.30 -14.46 -3.03
CA LEU A 72 12.19 -13.37 -3.41
C LEU A 72 13.42 -13.23 -2.49
N GLY A 73 13.50 -14.02 -1.40
CA GLY A 73 14.63 -14.02 -0.48
C GLY A 73 14.44 -13.14 0.77
N VAL A 74 13.22 -12.63 1.03
CA VAL A 74 12.90 -11.91 2.27
C VAL A 74 12.24 -12.87 3.25
N GLY A 75 12.99 -13.25 4.29
CA GLY A 75 12.48 -14.11 5.35
C GLY A 75 11.45 -13.41 6.25
N PRO A 76 10.48 -14.16 6.83
CA PRO A 76 9.46 -13.58 7.69
C PRO A 76 10.02 -13.01 9.01
N ASP A 77 11.27 -13.28 9.29
CA ASP A 77 12.00 -12.74 10.45
C ASP A 77 12.50 -11.29 10.22
N LEU A 78 12.41 -10.75 8.99
CA LEU A 78 12.87 -9.40 8.64
C LEU A 78 11.78 -8.32 8.76
N TYR A 79 10.56 -8.72 9.08
CA TYR A 79 9.42 -7.81 9.32
C TYR A 79 8.50 -8.41 10.41
N ASN A 80 7.64 -7.58 10.98
CA ASN A 80 6.72 -8.01 12.04
C ASN A 80 5.41 -8.53 11.46
N GLU A 81 4.91 -7.90 10.39
CA GLU A 81 3.64 -8.27 9.76
C GLU A 81 3.63 -7.88 8.27
N ILE A 82 2.89 -8.65 7.46
CA ILE A 82 2.42 -8.23 6.13
C ILE A 82 0.94 -7.93 6.24
N VAL A 83 0.57 -6.68 5.93
CA VAL A 83 -0.81 -6.21 5.88
C VAL A 83 -1.21 -6.03 4.43
N THR A 84 -2.25 -6.75 3.98
CA THR A 84 -2.80 -6.60 2.65
C THR A 84 -4.26 -6.15 2.70
N SER A 85 -4.69 -5.47 1.65
CA SER A 85 -6.11 -5.10 1.52
C SER A 85 -7.02 -6.33 1.48
N GLY A 86 -6.56 -7.43 0.85
CA GLY A 86 -7.28 -8.70 0.81
C GLY A 86 -7.44 -9.32 2.19
N GLU A 87 -6.37 -9.36 2.99
CA GLU A 87 -6.44 -9.87 4.37
C GLU A 87 -7.40 -9.06 5.24
N LEU A 88 -7.36 -7.74 5.09
CA LEU A 88 -8.25 -6.86 5.86
C LEU A 88 -9.70 -7.02 5.44
N THR A 89 -9.95 -7.25 4.16
CA THR A 89 -11.28 -7.54 3.63
C THR A 89 -11.80 -8.85 4.21
N TRP A 90 -10.96 -9.90 4.21
CA TRP A 90 -11.31 -11.19 4.78
C TRP A 90 -11.66 -11.08 6.27
N LYS A 91 -10.81 -10.43 7.07
CA LYS A 91 -11.09 -10.18 8.50
C LYS A 91 -12.40 -9.42 8.72
N GLY A 92 -12.69 -8.43 7.89
CA GLY A 92 -13.95 -7.68 7.96
C GLY A 92 -15.18 -8.53 7.65
N LEU A 93 -15.09 -9.40 6.65
CA LEU A 93 -16.16 -10.34 6.27
C LEU A 93 -16.34 -11.42 7.33
N GLU A 94 -15.26 -11.96 7.90
CA GLU A 94 -15.31 -12.97 8.95
C GLU A 94 -16.01 -12.46 10.21
N THR A 95 -15.63 -11.27 10.66
CA THR A 95 -16.16 -10.74 11.93
C THR A 95 -17.49 -10.02 11.79
N GLN A 96 -17.77 -9.39 10.66
CA GLN A 96 -18.91 -8.53 10.39
C GLN A 96 -19.25 -7.56 11.53
N SER A 97 -18.23 -7.20 12.33
CA SER A 97 -18.42 -6.55 13.63
C SER A 97 -18.44 -5.03 13.56
N ASP A 98 -17.92 -4.44 12.50
CA ASP A 98 -17.75 -2.99 12.42
C ASP A 98 -18.34 -2.37 11.14
N GLY A 99 -18.85 -1.16 11.33
CA GLY A 99 -19.14 -0.17 10.30
C GLY A 99 -19.77 -0.73 9.03
N PHE A 100 -18.99 -0.76 7.96
CA PHE A 100 -19.49 -1.13 6.63
C PHE A 100 -19.79 -2.63 6.49
N PHE A 101 -19.05 -3.48 7.20
CA PHE A 101 -19.21 -4.94 7.15
C PHE A 101 -20.42 -5.43 7.96
N GLN A 102 -20.92 -4.62 8.88
CA GLN A 102 -22.06 -4.99 9.70
C GLN A 102 -23.32 -5.21 8.84
N ASN A 103 -23.94 -6.39 8.97
CA ASN A 103 -25.13 -6.80 8.21
C ASN A 103 -24.92 -6.71 6.69
N ILE A 104 -23.73 -7.05 6.18
CA ILE A 104 -23.46 -7.00 4.75
C ILE A 104 -24.14 -8.14 3.97
N GLY A 105 -24.51 -9.21 4.68
CA GLY A 105 -25.13 -10.43 4.11
C GLY A 105 -24.12 -11.54 3.90
N GLU A 106 -24.58 -12.65 3.32
CA GLU A 106 -23.81 -13.88 3.13
C GLU A 106 -23.48 -14.14 1.66
N LYS A 107 -24.32 -13.69 0.73
CA LYS A 107 -24.15 -13.93 -0.71
C LYS A 107 -23.30 -12.87 -1.38
N CYS A 108 -22.15 -13.30 -1.86
CA CYS A 108 -21.14 -12.44 -2.47
C CYS A 108 -21.13 -12.60 -3.99
N PHE A 109 -21.30 -11.53 -4.76
CA PHE A 109 -20.88 -11.52 -6.15
C PHE A 109 -19.43 -11.08 -6.24
N LEU A 110 -18.54 -12.03 -6.56
CA LEU A 110 -17.09 -11.81 -6.56
C LEU A 110 -16.59 -11.42 -7.95
N MET A 111 -15.94 -10.26 -8.04
CA MET A 111 -15.14 -9.85 -9.20
C MET A 111 -13.66 -10.05 -8.86
N SER A 112 -13.06 -11.09 -9.42
CA SER A 112 -11.66 -11.46 -9.22
C SER A 112 -10.96 -11.69 -10.55
N ARG A 113 -9.68 -12.00 -10.53
CA ARG A 113 -8.93 -12.40 -11.72
C ARG A 113 -9.13 -13.89 -11.96
N GLU A 114 -9.59 -14.27 -13.15
CA GLU A 114 -9.71 -15.68 -13.58
C GLU A 114 -10.51 -16.55 -12.59
N GLY A 115 -11.50 -15.95 -11.92
CA GLY A 115 -12.35 -16.67 -10.96
C GLY A 115 -11.67 -17.03 -9.64
N ASP A 116 -10.57 -16.38 -9.30
CA ASP A 116 -9.85 -16.61 -8.05
C ASP A 116 -10.71 -16.28 -6.82
N THR A 117 -10.95 -17.28 -5.97
CA THR A 117 -11.77 -17.17 -4.76
C THR A 117 -10.95 -17.07 -3.48
N SER A 118 -9.62 -17.09 -3.55
CA SER A 118 -8.73 -17.17 -2.38
C SER A 118 -8.96 -16.07 -1.33
N ILE A 119 -9.54 -14.94 -1.73
CA ILE A 119 -9.87 -13.84 -0.80
C ILE A 119 -10.97 -14.18 0.20
N ILE A 120 -11.80 -15.18 -0.08
CA ILE A 120 -12.91 -15.62 0.79
C ILE A 120 -12.72 -17.04 1.32
N ASP A 121 -11.63 -17.70 0.98
CA ASP A 121 -11.37 -19.07 1.46
C ASP A 121 -11.39 -19.13 2.99
N GLY A 122 -12.12 -20.11 3.53
CA GLY A 122 -12.26 -20.33 4.97
C GLY A 122 -13.27 -19.42 5.66
N LEU A 123 -14.09 -18.64 4.91
CA LEU A 123 -15.23 -17.92 5.45
C LEU A 123 -16.48 -18.84 5.47
N ASP A 124 -16.95 -19.22 6.65
CA ASP A 124 -18.11 -20.11 6.81
C ASP A 124 -19.44 -19.43 6.47
N HIS A 125 -19.47 -18.08 6.44
CA HIS A 125 -20.68 -17.26 6.26
C HIS A 125 -20.67 -16.46 4.97
N THR A 126 -19.86 -16.86 3.97
CA THR A 126 -19.79 -16.16 2.69
C THR A 126 -19.90 -17.15 1.54
N GLU A 127 -20.98 -17.05 0.77
CA GLU A 127 -21.25 -17.86 -0.42
C GLU A 127 -21.04 -17.03 -1.69
N VAL A 128 -20.27 -17.55 -2.67
CA VAL A 128 -20.17 -16.91 -3.98
C VAL A 128 -21.36 -17.29 -4.83
N VAL A 129 -22.02 -16.28 -5.41
CA VAL A 129 -23.11 -16.45 -6.35
C VAL A 129 -22.70 -16.02 -7.76
N ASP A 130 -23.19 -16.74 -8.76
CA ASP A 130 -22.88 -16.47 -10.18
C ASP A 130 -23.75 -15.35 -10.79
N ASP A 131 -24.95 -15.12 -10.25
CA ASP A 131 -25.82 -14.01 -10.66
C ASP A 131 -25.80 -12.89 -9.63
N ILE A 132 -25.36 -11.70 -10.05
CA ILE A 132 -25.36 -10.50 -9.21
C ILE A 132 -26.74 -10.15 -8.64
N THR A 133 -27.82 -10.63 -9.27
CA THR A 133 -29.17 -10.41 -8.75
C THR A 133 -29.51 -11.26 -7.52
N GLU A 134 -28.72 -12.29 -7.22
CA GLU A 134 -28.86 -13.10 -6.00
C GLU A 134 -27.96 -12.60 -4.87
N ALA A 135 -26.96 -11.76 -5.16
CA ALA A 135 -25.98 -11.30 -4.19
C ALA A 135 -26.55 -10.33 -3.15
N ASP A 136 -25.99 -10.33 -1.96
CA ASP A 136 -26.22 -9.33 -0.90
C ASP A 136 -25.21 -8.18 -1.03
N PHE A 137 -23.99 -8.47 -1.50
CA PHE A 137 -22.95 -7.48 -1.73
C PHE A 137 -22.06 -7.83 -2.93
N LEU A 138 -21.33 -6.83 -3.39
CA LEU A 138 -20.33 -6.95 -4.45
C LEU A 138 -18.92 -6.88 -3.85
N LEU A 139 -18.06 -7.86 -4.14
CA LEU A 139 -16.65 -7.87 -3.75
C LEU A 139 -15.76 -7.72 -5.00
N ILE A 140 -14.95 -6.65 -5.03
CA ILE A 140 -14.05 -6.33 -6.14
C ILE A 140 -12.61 -6.52 -5.65
N SER A 141 -12.01 -7.67 -5.94
CA SER A 141 -10.63 -8.03 -5.55
C SER A 141 -9.66 -8.04 -6.73
N GLY A 142 -10.17 -8.18 -7.96
CA GLY A 142 -9.40 -8.28 -9.17
C GLY A 142 -10.15 -7.76 -10.40
N SER A 143 -9.53 -7.90 -11.55
CA SER A 143 -10.12 -7.62 -12.87
C SER A 143 -9.70 -8.69 -13.87
N ASP A 144 -10.57 -8.98 -14.86
CA ASP A 144 -10.28 -9.92 -15.95
C ASP A 144 -9.35 -9.31 -17.03
N ALA A 145 -8.62 -8.26 -16.69
CA ALA A 145 -7.62 -7.74 -17.61
C ALA A 145 -6.47 -8.78 -17.77
N PRO A 146 -5.95 -9.02 -18.97
CA PRO A 146 -6.22 -8.26 -20.21
C PRO A 146 -7.38 -8.76 -21.06
N HIS A 147 -8.11 -9.83 -20.67
CA HIS A 147 -9.23 -10.36 -21.44
C HIS A 147 -10.33 -9.31 -21.66
N LYS A 148 -10.64 -8.54 -20.63
CA LYS A 148 -11.43 -7.31 -20.75
C LYS A 148 -10.46 -6.13 -20.79
N THR A 149 -10.42 -5.42 -21.91
CA THR A 149 -9.45 -4.34 -22.16
C THR A 149 -9.91 -2.98 -21.65
N MET A 150 -11.20 -2.83 -21.34
CA MET A 150 -11.80 -1.57 -20.86
C MET A 150 -12.76 -1.83 -19.69
N VAL A 151 -12.80 -0.90 -18.76
CA VAL A 151 -13.71 -0.94 -17.61
C VAL A 151 -15.19 -0.95 -18.03
N ASP A 152 -15.52 -0.39 -19.18
CA ASP A 152 -16.89 -0.34 -19.74
C ASP A 152 -17.51 -1.72 -19.95
N HIS A 153 -16.69 -2.76 -20.13
CA HIS A 153 -17.19 -4.15 -20.21
C HIS A 153 -17.92 -4.61 -18.94
N TYR A 154 -17.67 -3.95 -17.80
CA TYR A 154 -18.34 -4.26 -16.54
C TYR A 154 -19.65 -3.48 -16.34
N GLU A 155 -19.90 -2.41 -17.13
CA GLU A 155 -21.06 -1.55 -16.92
C GLU A 155 -22.44 -2.25 -16.88
N PRO A 156 -22.74 -3.20 -17.80
CA PRO A 156 -24.05 -3.87 -17.76
C PRO A 156 -24.27 -4.62 -16.45
N LEU A 157 -23.20 -5.21 -15.91
CA LEU A 157 -23.20 -5.93 -14.64
C LEU A 157 -23.33 -4.97 -13.46
N LEU A 158 -22.50 -3.92 -13.43
CA LEU A 158 -22.54 -2.90 -12.36
C LEU A 158 -23.92 -2.24 -12.29
N LYS A 159 -24.56 -1.93 -13.42
CA LYS A 159 -25.92 -1.39 -13.47
C LYS A 159 -26.98 -2.32 -12.89
N LYS A 160 -26.80 -3.66 -12.97
CA LYS A 160 -27.67 -4.62 -12.27
C LYS A 160 -27.48 -4.49 -10.73
N GLY A 161 -26.22 -4.44 -10.26
CA GLY A 161 -25.90 -4.24 -8.84
C GLY A 161 -26.49 -2.94 -8.29
N ILE A 162 -26.42 -1.84 -9.06
CA ILE A 162 -27.03 -0.54 -8.70
C ILE A 162 -28.56 -0.67 -8.52
N ARG A 163 -29.24 -1.34 -9.46
CA ARG A 163 -30.71 -1.56 -9.34
C ARG A 163 -31.07 -2.32 -8.08
N LYS A 164 -30.21 -3.24 -7.66
CA LYS A 164 -30.37 -4.01 -6.43
C LYS A 164 -29.86 -3.26 -5.19
N ARG A 165 -29.22 -2.11 -5.35
CA ARG A 165 -28.62 -1.28 -4.28
C ARG A 165 -27.56 -2.04 -3.47
N LEU A 166 -26.78 -2.89 -4.14
CA LEU A 166 -25.71 -3.62 -3.49
C LEU A 166 -24.65 -2.65 -2.93
N LYS A 167 -24.18 -2.92 -1.73
CA LYS A 167 -22.94 -2.33 -1.24
C LYS A 167 -21.77 -3.03 -1.92
N ALA A 168 -20.72 -2.30 -2.25
CA ALA A 168 -19.51 -2.87 -2.83
C ALA A 168 -18.30 -2.71 -1.89
N ILE A 169 -17.48 -3.75 -1.81
CA ILE A 169 -16.18 -3.74 -1.14
C ILE A 169 -15.11 -3.76 -2.23
N CYS A 170 -14.20 -2.78 -2.23
CA CYS A 170 -13.02 -2.77 -3.08
C CYS A 170 -11.79 -3.19 -2.27
N ALA A 171 -11.40 -4.45 -2.43
CA ALA A 171 -10.24 -5.04 -1.76
C ALA A 171 -8.91 -4.67 -2.42
N ASN A 172 -8.91 -4.06 -3.61
CA ASN A 172 -7.72 -3.53 -4.26
C ASN A 172 -8.06 -2.20 -4.94
N PRO A 173 -7.72 -1.05 -4.33
CA PRO A 173 -8.05 0.28 -4.87
C PRO A 173 -7.19 0.73 -6.05
N ASP A 174 -6.20 -0.06 -6.47
CA ASP A 174 -5.30 0.34 -7.55
C ASP A 174 -6.07 0.54 -8.85
N SER A 175 -5.94 1.72 -9.44
CA SER A 175 -6.55 2.04 -10.73
C SER A 175 -5.81 1.41 -11.91
N ARG A 176 -4.54 1.05 -11.72
CA ARG A 176 -3.69 0.35 -12.71
C ARG A 176 -2.94 -0.78 -12.04
N ILE A 177 -2.81 -1.88 -12.77
CA ILE A 177 -2.06 -3.06 -12.35
C ILE A 177 -1.11 -3.49 -13.46
N LEU A 178 -0.04 -4.19 -13.09
CA LEU A 178 0.89 -4.79 -14.04
C LEU A 178 0.38 -6.18 -14.48
N PHE A 179 0.51 -6.45 -15.77
CA PHE A 179 0.30 -7.76 -16.36
C PHE A 179 1.47 -8.04 -17.33
N GLY A 180 2.42 -8.84 -16.89
CA GLY A 180 3.72 -8.96 -17.55
C GLY A 180 4.39 -7.59 -17.65
N ASN A 181 4.85 -7.21 -18.82
CA ASN A 181 5.46 -5.92 -19.10
C ASN A 181 4.46 -4.79 -19.42
N ASN A 182 3.17 -5.08 -19.42
CA ASN A 182 2.13 -4.12 -19.75
C ASN A 182 1.39 -3.64 -18.50
N SER A 183 0.91 -2.40 -18.54
CA SER A 183 0.01 -1.85 -17.53
C SER A 183 -1.42 -1.86 -18.05
N THR A 184 -2.35 -2.35 -17.24
CA THR A 184 -3.78 -2.39 -17.56
C THR A 184 -4.58 -1.75 -16.43
N PHE A 185 -5.92 -1.59 -16.61
CA PHE A 185 -6.76 -1.07 -15.56
C PHE A 185 -6.86 -2.04 -14.38
N GLY A 186 -6.90 -1.49 -13.19
CA GLY A 186 -7.02 -2.25 -11.95
C GLY A 186 -8.45 -2.28 -11.40
N PRO A 187 -8.68 -3.08 -10.34
CA PRO A 187 -9.99 -3.23 -9.71
C PRO A 187 -10.55 -1.92 -9.17
N GLY A 188 -9.70 -1.00 -8.73
CA GLY A 188 -10.11 0.34 -8.29
C GLY A 188 -10.86 1.14 -9.34
N MET A 189 -10.58 0.92 -10.64
CA MET A 189 -11.37 1.56 -11.71
C MET A 189 -12.78 0.98 -11.84
N ILE A 190 -12.95 -0.32 -11.59
CA ILE A 190 -14.28 -0.96 -11.58
C ILE A 190 -15.10 -0.40 -10.41
N ALA A 191 -14.49 -0.30 -9.23
CA ALA A 191 -15.11 0.26 -8.05
C ALA A 191 -15.52 1.72 -8.25
N ARG A 192 -14.64 2.55 -8.83
CA ARG A 192 -14.95 3.94 -9.18
C ARG A 192 -16.10 4.04 -10.18
N ARG A 193 -16.12 3.18 -11.22
CA ARG A 193 -17.25 3.14 -12.16
C ARG A 193 -18.57 2.79 -11.47
N TYR A 194 -18.52 1.95 -10.44
CA TYR A 194 -19.70 1.64 -9.63
C TYR A 194 -20.20 2.87 -8.85
N GLU A 195 -19.27 3.65 -8.26
CA GLU A 195 -19.61 4.94 -7.61
C GLU A 195 -20.16 5.97 -8.60
N ASP A 196 -19.61 6.06 -9.81
CA ASP A 196 -20.10 6.97 -10.87
C ASP A 196 -21.58 6.67 -11.23
N PHE A 197 -22.02 5.42 -11.06
CA PHE A 197 -23.42 5.03 -11.21
C PHE A 197 -24.26 5.20 -9.93
N GLY A 198 -23.71 5.80 -8.88
CA GLY A 198 -24.37 6.06 -7.61
C GLY A 198 -24.30 4.91 -6.60
N GLY A 199 -23.41 3.95 -6.80
CA GLY A 199 -23.16 2.86 -5.86
C GLY A 199 -22.38 3.30 -4.64
N VAL A 200 -22.55 2.55 -3.54
CA VAL A 200 -21.79 2.76 -2.29
C VAL A 200 -20.62 1.79 -2.27
N VAL A 201 -19.39 2.30 -2.19
CA VAL A 201 -18.16 1.50 -2.16
C VAL A 201 -17.38 1.74 -0.88
N GLN A 202 -16.95 0.67 -0.23
CA GLN A 202 -15.94 0.69 0.81
C GLN A 202 -14.60 0.27 0.23
N TYR A 203 -13.68 1.20 0.15
CA TYR A 203 -12.30 0.91 -0.21
C TYR A 203 -11.51 0.50 1.03
N ILE A 204 -10.76 -0.60 0.95
CA ILE A 204 -10.00 -1.14 2.07
C ILE A 204 -8.54 -0.70 2.04
N GLY A 205 -7.90 -0.74 0.86
CA GLY A 205 -6.47 -0.44 0.69
C GLY A 205 -6.10 1.05 0.71
N LYS A 206 -4.81 1.33 0.57
CA LYS A 206 -4.25 2.70 0.43
C LYS A 206 -4.87 3.43 -0.77
N PRO A 207 -5.18 4.73 -0.69
CA PRO A 207 -4.91 5.68 0.41
C PRO A 207 -6.01 5.73 1.48
N HIS A 208 -6.97 4.82 1.48
CA HIS A 208 -8.14 4.87 2.33
C HIS A 208 -7.81 4.52 3.79
N LYS A 209 -8.58 5.11 4.71
CA LYS A 209 -8.32 5.01 6.15
C LYS A 209 -8.27 3.57 6.71
N PRO A 210 -9.12 2.61 6.28
CA PRO A 210 -9.20 1.32 6.96
C PRO A 210 -7.85 0.61 7.12
N ILE A 211 -7.03 0.56 6.05
CA ILE A 211 -5.76 -0.15 6.09
C ILE A 211 -4.73 0.53 6.99
N PHE A 212 -4.68 1.87 7.00
CA PHE A 212 -3.79 2.61 7.89
C PHE A 212 -4.25 2.54 9.35
N GLN A 213 -5.56 2.59 9.60
CA GLN A 213 -6.12 2.43 10.96
C GLN A 213 -5.78 1.05 11.53
N TYR A 214 -5.80 0.00 10.70
CA TYR A 214 -5.35 -1.32 11.12
C TYR A 214 -3.87 -1.28 11.51
N CYS A 215 -2.98 -0.77 10.66
CA CYS A 215 -1.55 -0.66 10.97
C CYS A 215 -1.30 0.14 12.27
N ILE A 216 -2.02 1.27 12.46
CA ILE A 216 -1.90 2.08 13.67
C ILE A 216 -2.31 1.27 14.91
N ARG A 217 -3.41 0.51 14.87
CA ARG A 217 -3.83 -0.34 16.00
C ARG A 217 -2.75 -1.38 16.34
N GLN A 218 -2.21 -2.08 15.34
CA GLN A 218 -1.13 -3.06 15.54
C GLN A 218 0.12 -2.42 16.17
N LEU A 219 0.48 -1.23 15.74
CA LEU A 219 1.61 -0.48 16.32
C LEU A 219 1.33 -0.03 17.76
N GLN A 220 0.09 0.40 18.05
CA GLN A 220 -0.31 0.82 19.40
C GLN A 220 -0.28 -0.32 20.42
N GLU A 221 -0.56 -1.56 20.00
CA GLU A 221 -0.39 -2.76 20.83
C GLU A 221 1.08 -2.94 21.30
N ASN A 222 2.02 -2.41 20.51
CA ASN A 222 3.44 -2.35 20.83
C ASN A 222 3.89 -0.99 21.40
N SER A 223 2.94 -0.14 21.84
CA SER A 223 3.19 1.20 22.38
C SER A 223 3.88 2.14 21.40
N ILE A 224 3.67 1.96 20.10
CA ILE A 224 4.21 2.82 19.02
C ILE A 224 3.05 3.64 18.42
N TYR A 225 3.25 4.94 18.29
CA TYR A 225 2.23 5.89 17.85
C TYR A 225 2.57 6.52 16.49
N PRO A 226 1.59 7.15 15.79
CA PRO A 226 1.81 7.73 14.46
C PRO A 226 3.03 8.65 14.34
N GLY A 227 3.29 9.51 15.33
CA GLY A 227 4.47 10.40 15.35
C GLY A 227 5.82 9.69 15.49
N GLN A 228 5.83 8.38 15.77
CA GLN A 228 7.03 7.54 15.85
C GLN A 228 7.12 6.59 14.65
N THR A 229 6.26 6.80 13.64
CA THR A 229 6.11 5.92 12.48
C THR A 229 6.39 6.70 11.20
N VAL A 230 7.02 6.06 10.23
CA VAL A 230 7.19 6.58 8.87
C VAL A 230 6.66 5.59 7.84
N MET A 231 5.91 6.10 6.85
CA MET A 231 5.51 5.33 5.66
C MET A 231 6.53 5.53 4.55
N ILE A 232 7.08 4.43 4.03
CA ILE A 232 7.97 4.42 2.88
C ILE A 232 7.21 3.85 1.69
N GLY A 233 7.03 4.64 0.64
CA GLY A 233 6.27 4.24 -0.54
C GLY A 233 6.75 4.93 -1.80
N ASP A 234 6.32 4.45 -2.95
CA ASP A 234 6.67 4.99 -4.26
C ASP A 234 5.54 5.77 -4.92
N THR A 235 4.34 5.80 -4.30
CA THR A 235 3.17 6.44 -4.88
C THR A 235 2.69 7.64 -4.08
N MET A 236 2.59 8.80 -4.74
CA MET A 236 1.99 10.00 -4.14
C MET A 236 0.52 9.78 -3.79
N ALA A 237 -0.23 9.10 -4.67
CA ALA A 237 -1.67 8.90 -4.53
C ALA A 237 -2.06 7.95 -3.39
N HIS A 238 -1.26 6.90 -3.16
CA HIS A 238 -1.60 5.83 -2.21
C HIS A 238 -0.84 5.98 -0.89
N ASP A 239 0.50 5.98 -0.98
CA ASP A 239 1.36 5.93 0.20
C ASP A 239 1.45 7.29 0.90
N ILE A 240 1.82 8.32 0.13
CA ILE A 240 2.10 9.65 0.69
C ILE A 240 0.80 10.31 1.15
N LEU A 241 -0.22 10.36 0.29
CA LEU A 241 -1.51 10.97 0.61
C LEU A 241 -2.19 10.24 1.78
N GLY A 242 -2.24 8.89 1.72
CA GLY A 242 -2.92 8.08 2.72
C GLY A 242 -2.28 8.17 4.09
N ALA A 243 -0.95 8.01 4.18
CA ALA A 243 -0.23 8.10 5.45
C ALA A 243 -0.25 9.51 6.05
N SER A 244 -0.10 10.56 5.21
CA SER A 244 -0.19 11.95 5.66
C SER A 244 -1.57 12.27 6.26
N ALA A 245 -2.65 11.72 5.71
CA ALA A 245 -4.01 11.89 6.25
C ALA A 245 -4.20 11.24 7.63
N MET A 246 -3.28 10.36 8.04
CA MET A 246 -3.24 9.70 9.34
C MET A 246 -2.17 10.25 10.27
N ASN A 247 -1.57 11.41 9.93
CA ASN A 247 -0.48 12.05 10.67
C ASN A 247 0.77 11.15 10.83
N ILE A 248 1.03 10.31 9.84
CA ILE A 248 2.24 9.50 9.72
C ILE A 248 3.20 10.23 8.79
N ASP A 249 4.45 10.40 9.20
CA ASP A 249 5.51 10.94 8.34
C ASP A 249 5.74 10.05 7.13
N THR A 250 6.18 10.63 6.02
CA THR A 250 6.26 9.91 4.74
C THR A 250 7.62 10.06 4.08
N CYS A 251 8.05 8.99 3.43
CA CYS A 251 9.28 8.93 2.64
C CYS A 251 8.94 8.44 1.22
N LEU A 252 9.03 9.34 0.23
CA LEU A 252 8.81 8.98 -1.17
C LEU A 252 10.08 8.32 -1.75
N VAL A 253 9.91 7.18 -2.40
CA VAL A 253 10.95 6.47 -3.16
C VAL A 253 10.87 6.90 -4.62
N LYS A 254 11.98 7.45 -5.18
CA LYS A 254 12.01 7.94 -6.56
C LYS A 254 12.00 6.82 -7.61
N ASN A 255 12.63 5.68 -7.29
CA ASN A 255 12.84 4.57 -8.23
C ASN A 255 11.63 3.60 -8.32
N GLY A 256 10.43 4.12 -8.16
CA GLY A 256 9.16 3.37 -8.28
C GLY A 256 8.27 3.96 -9.35
N LEU A 257 6.97 4.07 -9.07
CA LEU A 257 5.96 4.56 -10.02
C LEU A 257 6.30 5.94 -10.62
N HIS A 258 6.89 6.82 -9.81
CA HIS A 258 7.26 8.18 -10.24
C HIS A 258 8.67 8.30 -10.82
N PHE A 259 9.35 7.18 -11.12
CA PHE A 259 10.71 7.20 -11.71
C PHE A 259 10.82 8.13 -12.91
N GLY A 260 9.83 8.12 -13.81
CA GLY A 260 9.81 8.97 -14.99
C GLY A 260 9.89 10.47 -14.70
N SER A 261 9.36 10.92 -13.55
CA SER A 261 9.42 12.33 -13.13
C SER A 261 10.81 12.75 -12.66
N PHE A 262 11.65 11.81 -12.22
CA PHE A 262 12.96 12.08 -11.65
C PHE A 262 14.14 11.64 -12.53
N ARG A 263 13.86 10.83 -13.56
CA ARG A 263 14.89 10.18 -14.42
C ARG A 263 15.91 11.14 -15.02
N ASP A 264 15.44 12.29 -15.47
CA ASP A 264 16.26 13.25 -16.19
C ASP A 264 16.79 14.39 -15.30
N CYS A 265 16.57 14.31 -13.97
CA CYS A 265 17.06 15.29 -13.01
C CYS A 265 18.58 15.16 -12.81
N GLN A 266 19.33 16.23 -13.11
CA GLN A 266 20.79 16.25 -12.97
C GLN A 266 21.26 17.02 -11.73
N SER A 267 20.39 17.80 -11.11
CA SER A 267 20.69 18.62 -9.94
C SER A 267 19.65 18.49 -8.84
N ALA A 268 20.01 18.90 -7.63
CA ALA A 268 19.04 18.99 -6.52
C ALA A 268 17.87 19.95 -6.83
N TYR A 269 18.12 20.98 -7.65
CA TYR A 269 17.09 21.92 -8.10
C TYR A 269 16.08 21.21 -9.03
N ASP A 270 16.55 20.38 -9.98
CA ASP A 270 15.66 19.62 -10.87
C ASP A 270 14.78 18.65 -10.08
N VAL A 271 15.38 17.95 -9.11
CA VAL A 271 14.64 17.05 -8.21
C VAL A 271 13.58 17.79 -7.40
N ASP A 272 13.91 18.96 -6.84
CA ASP A 272 12.95 19.78 -6.09
C ASP A 272 11.81 20.27 -6.99
N LYS A 273 12.11 20.69 -8.21
CA LYS A 273 11.12 21.10 -9.21
C LYS A 273 10.18 19.95 -9.60
N ALA A 274 10.72 18.77 -9.89
CA ALA A 274 9.95 17.57 -10.22
C ALA A 274 9.05 17.16 -9.05
N LEU A 275 9.58 17.16 -7.82
CA LEU A 275 8.82 16.88 -6.62
C LEU A 275 7.68 17.88 -6.41
N ASN A 276 7.93 19.17 -6.57
CA ASN A 276 6.89 20.20 -6.42
C ASN A 276 5.79 20.02 -7.46
N THR A 277 6.11 19.60 -8.68
CA THR A 277 5.11 19.28 -9.72
C THR A 277 4.22 18.11 -9.25
N LEU A 278 4.80 17.03 -8.71
CA LEU A 278 4.04 15.94 -8.17
C LEU A 278 3.16 16.35 -6.97
N ILE A 279 3.70 17.15 -6.06
CA ILE A 279 2.94 17.66 -4.89
C ILE A 279 1.69 18.41 -5.34
N LEU A 280 1.79 19.28 -6.36
CA LEU A 280 0.65 20.01 -6.91
C LEU A 280 -0.39 19.08 -7.56
N GLN A 281 0.05 18.02 -8.25
CA GLN A 281 -0.83 17.04 -8.88
C GLN A 281 -1.60 16.19 -7.85
N TYR A 282 -1.03 15.98 -6.65
CA TYR A 282 -1.60 15.11 -5.62
C TYR A 282 -2.01 15.89 -4.36
N HIS A 283 -2.94 16.84 -4.53
CA HIS A 283 -3.62 17.58 -3.45
C HIS A 283 -2.68 18.24 -2.43
N ASN A 284 -1.51 18.70 -2.87
CA ASN A 284 -0.46 19.27 -2.03
C ASN A 284 0.09 18.32 -0.95
N ALA A 285 -0.07 17.01 -1.12
CA ALA A 285 0.56 16.01 -0.26
C ALA A 285 2.08 16.10 -0.40
N ARG A 286 2.75 16.63 0.62
CA ARG A 286 4.20 16.81 0.63
C ARG A 286 4.85 15.70 1.44
N PRO A 287 5.72 14.86 0.85
CA PRO A 287 6.47 13.87 1.60
C PRO A 287 7.45 14.55 2.56
N THR A 288 7.61 14.00 3.77
CA THR A 288 8.59 14.45 4.76
C THR A 288 10.01 14.22 4.25
N TYR A 289 10.23 13.08 3.59
CA TYR A 289 11.52 12.65 3.07
C TYR A 289 11.42 12.20 1.61
N LEU A 290 12.58 12.25 0.92
CA LEU A 290 12.77 11.73 -0.43
C LEU A 290 14.05 10.91 -0.46
N VAL A 291 13.98 9.67 -0.96
CA VAL A 291 15.11 8.77 -1.17
C VAL A 291 15.14 8.24 -2.60
N ASP A 292 16.29 7.79 -3.09
CA ASP A 292 16.39 7.18 -4.42
C ASP A 292 15.67 5.82 -4.47
N LYS A 293 15.96 4.95 -3.50
CA LYS A 293 15.41 3.60 -3.37
C LYS A 293 15.46 3.17 -1.90
N LEU A 294 14.73 2.10 -1.56
CA LEU A 294 14.83 1.49 -0.23
C LEU A 294 16.19 0.84 -0.07
N LYS A 295 17.09 1.53 0.58
CA LYS A 295 18.45 1.07 0.93
C LYS A 295 18.87 1.68 2.25
N TRP A 296 19.76 1.01 2.98
CA TRP A 296 20.26 1.57 4.23
C TRP A 296 21.00 2.90 4.02
N GLY A 297 21.87 2.96 3.01
CA GLY A 297 22.77 4.09 2.77
C GLY A 297 24.13 3.90 3.45
N LYS A 298 25.04 4.83 3.27
CA LYS A 298 26.31 4.84 4.01
C LYS A 298 26.03 5.38 5.41
N ALA A 299 26.38 4.61 6.44
CA ALA A 299 26.42 5.15 7.80
C ALA A 299 27.26 6.42 7.79
N LEU A 300 26.72 7.54 8.26
CA LEU A 300 27.53 8.74 8.52
C LEU A 300 28.63 8.32 9.52
N PRO A 301 29.91 8.65 9.27
CA PRO A 301 30.95 8.37 10.24
C PRO A 301 30.56 9.03 11.57
N ASP A 302 30.55 8.23 12.64
CA ASP A 302 30.29 8.68 13.99
C ASP A 302 30.97 10.04 14.22
N ARG A 303 30.23 11.07 14.50
CA ARG A 303 30.77 12.33 15.00
C ARG A 303 31.31 12.06 16.41
N LYS A 304 32.50 11.41 16.47
CA LYS A 304 33.26 11.28 17.69
C LYS A 304 33.34 12.68 18.32
N HIS A 305 32.77 12.81 19.49
CA HIS A 305 32.95 13.98 20.35
C HIS A 305 34.44 14.36 20.37
N LYS A 306 34.78 15.45 19.70
CA LYS A 306 36.08 16.10 19.93
C LYS A 306 36.02 16.58 21.40
N LYS A 307 36.53 15.74 22.31
CA LYS A 307 36.90 16.21 23.64
C LYS A 307 37.93 17.33 23.43
N ARG A 308 37.51 18.55 23.75
CA ARG A 308 38.44 19.66 23.89
C ARG A 308 39.44 19.26 24.98
N ALA A 309 40.65 18.92 24.57
CA ALA A 309 41.82 18.94 25.46
C ALA A 309 41.99 20.39 25.93
N LYS A 310 41.64 20.65 27.15
CA LYS A 310 42.14 21.85 27.85
C LYS A 310 43.59 21.57 28.12
N THR A 311 44.47 22.22 27.37
CA THR A 311 45.86 22.41 27.75
C THR A 311 45.94 23.36 28.92
N ALA A 312 46.56 22.86 30.00
CA ALA A 312 47.02 23.65 31.14
C ALA A 312 48.15 24.58 30.71
#